data_ce261ece1cf5a914e15a1d721ab275e3
#
_entry.id   ce261ece1cf5a914e15a1d721ab275e3
#
_cell.length_a   1.000
_cell.length_b   1.000
_cell.length_c   1.000
_cell.angle_alpha   90.00
_cell.angle_beta   90.00
_cell.angle_gamma   90.00
#
_symmetry.space_group_name_H-M   'P 1'
#
loop_
_entity.id
_entity.type
_entity.pdbx_description
1 polymer ?
#
loop_
_entity_poly.entity_id
_entity_poly.type
_entity_poly.pdbx_seq_one_letter_code
_entity_poly.pdbx_strand_id
1 'polypeptide(L)'
;DYGNARGLTLSLTKRYDPISKSSLWIDYTYQKSEGNSVNSGAFYFSALSGIEEEKLIVPLSWDQSHLLNATVIIGDPSGMTLGIIGKIATGWPYTPSIPNANFIPKPNSGRKPVQKNVDAKLEKRIKVGSYMVSLFARVYNVFDIRNERYVFNDTGSAKYTYEYRSNQESEQLIANYGMPGIHTWDDYTTRPNYYSSPRSFKIGLSLDI
;
A
#
# COMPACT_ATOMS: atom_id res chain seq x y z
N ASP A 1 -7.31 27.27 -6.43
CA ASP A 1 -7.00 25.82 -6.36
C ASP A 1 -8.00 25.04 -7.18
N TYR A 2 -7.53 24.05 -7.91
CA TYR A 2 -8.37 23.17 -8.73
C TYR A 2 -8.10 21.71 -8.33
N GLY A 3 -9.14 20.94 -8.10
CA GLY A 3 -9.08 19.51 -7.88
C GLY A 3 -10.29 18.83 -8.52
N ASN A 4 -10.07 17.73 -9.19
CA ASN A 4 -11.08 16.93 -9.83
C ASN A 4 -10.84 15.45 -9.55
N ALA A 5 -11.87 14.74 -9.12
CA ALA A 5 -11.85 13.28 -8.97
C ALA A 5 -13.08 12.70 -9.72
N ARG A 6 -12.81 11.77 -10.61
CA ARG A 6 -13.85 11.08 -11.40
C ARG A 6 -13.56 9.59 -11.47
N GLY A 7 -14.59 8.78 -11.55
CA GLY A 7 -14.40 7.34 -11.59
C GLY A 7 -15.70 6.57 -11.81
N LEU A 8 -15.53 5.26 -11.86
CA LEU A 8 -16.58 4.27 -11.98
C LEU A 8 -16.29 3.14 -11.01
N THR A 9 -17.29 2.69 -10.27
CA THR A 9 -17.21 1.49 -9.45
C THR A 9 -18.18 0.44 -9.96
N LEU A 10 -17.68 -0.77 -10.14
CA LEU A 10 -18.46 -1.97 -10.48
C LEU A 10 -18.42 -2.91 -9.28
N SER A 11 -19.60 -3.28 -8.78
CA SER A 11 -19.73 -4.19 -7.64
C SER A 11 -20.48 -5.45 -8.03
N LEU A 12 -19.93 -6.61 -7.68
CA LEU A 12 -20.56 -7.92 -7.79
C LEU A 12 -20.73 -8.51 -6.40
N THR A 13 -21.97 -8.82 -6.03
CA THR A 13 -22.28 -9.43 -4.74
C THR A 13 -23.05 -10.72 -4.94
N LYS A 14 -22.53 -11.82 -4.40
CA LYS A 14 -23.25 -13.06 -4.17
C LYS A 14 -23.51 -13.18 -2.68
N ARG A 15 -24.78 -13.12 -2.29
CA ARG A 15 -25.18 -13.38 -0.89
C ARG A 15 -24.86 -14.83 -0.52
N TYR A 16 -24.78 -15.10 0.78
CA TYR A 16 -24.59 -16.46 1.25
C TYR A 16 -25.68 -17.38 0.70
N ASP A 17 -25.26 -18.46 0.08
CA ASP A 17 -26.11 -19.51 -0.45
C ASP A 17 -25.87 -20.80 0.34
N PRO A 18 -26.90 -21.37 1.03
CA PRO A 18 -26.78 -22.59 1.82
C PRO A 18 -26.35 -23.82 1.02
N ILE A 19 -26.65 -23.87 -0.28
CA ILE A 19 -26.29 -25.00 -1.14
C ILE A 19 -24.79 -25.00 -1.45
N SER A 20 -24.29 -23.88 -1.97
CA SER A 20 -22.87 -23.72 -2.28
C SER A 20 -22.02 -23.34 -1.06
N LYS A 21 -22.65 -23.08 0.09
CA LYS A 21 -22.01 -22.63 1.34
C LYS A 21 -21.00 -21.52 1.11
N SER A 22 -21.33 -20.54 0.28
CA SER A 22 -20.41 -19.47 -0.09
C SER A 22 -21.08 -18.13 -0.28
N SER A 23 -20.33 -17.08 -0.03
CA SER A 23 -20.65 -15.70 -0.39
C SER A 23 -19.42 -15.01 -1.03
N LEU A 24 -19.67 -14.02 -1.86
CA LEU A 24 -18.64 -13.32 -2.64
C LEU A 24 -19.00 -11.85 -2.71
N TRP A 25 -18.00 -10.98 -2.56
CA TRP A 25 -18.05 -9.55 -2.86
C TRP A 25 -16.81 -9.20 -3.68
N ILE A 26 -17.02 -8.55 -4.82
CA ILE A 26 -15.97 -8.03 -5.67
C ILE A 26 -16.33 -6.60 -5.99
N ASP A 27 -15.41 -5.67 -5.69
CA ASP A 27 -15.52 -4.27 -6.01
C ASP A 27 -14.32 -3.85 -6.85
N TYR A 28 -14.58 -3.40 -8.06
CA TYR A 28 -13.57 -2.80 -8.92
C TYR A 28 -13.88 -1.32 -9.08
N THR A 29 -12.90 -0.49 -8.76
CA THR A 29 -12.97 0.96 -8.94
C THR A 29 -11.91 1.40 -9.94
N TYR A 30 -12.33 2.11 -10.97
CA TYR A 30 -11.49 2.95 -11.79
C TYR A 30 -11.68 4.40 -11.37
N GLN A 31 -10.60 5.10 -11.07
CA GLN A 31 -10.67 6.52 -10.73
C GLN A 31 -9.47 7.28 -11.29
N LYS A 32 -9.68 8.59 -11.51
CA LYS A 32 -8.64 9.54 -11.84
C LYS A 32 -8.81 10.78 -10.99
N SER A 33 -7.79 11.09 -10.20
CA SER A 33 -7.79 12.25 -9.30
C SER A 33 -6.65 13.18 -9.67
N GLU A 34 -6.99 14.39 -10.08
CA GLU A 34 -6.05 15.39 -10.61
C GLU A 34 -6.28 16.74 -9.96
N GLY A 35 -5.26 17.56 -9.86
CA GLY A 35 -5.35 18.91 -9.35
C GLY A 35 -4.14 19.77 -9.75
N ASN A 36 -4.20 21.03 -9.42
CA ASN A 36 -3.09 21.97 -9.66
C ASN A 36 -2.07 22.01 -8.49
N SER A 37 -2.29 21.23 -7.44
CA SER A 37 -1.37 21.07 -6.32
C SER A 37 -1.31 19.61 -5.88
N VAL A 38 -0.14 19.09 -5.56
CA VAL A 38 0.07 17.71 -5.11
C VAL A 38 -0.42 17.48 -3.67
N ASN A 39 -0.45 18.54 -2.86
CA ASN A 39 -0.97 18.52 -1.49
C ASN A 39 -1.45 19.92 -1.08
N SER A 40 -2.22 20.00 0.00
CA SER A 40 -2.80 21.26 0.49
C SER A 40 -1.81 22.28 1.03
N GLY A 41 -0.58 21.86 1.34
CA GLY A 41 0.46 22.75 1.88
C GLY A 41 1.40 23.34 0.81
N ALA A 42 1.42 22.76 -0.39
CA ALA A 42 2.37 23.16 -1.44
C ALA A 42 2.25 24.67 -1.76
N PHE A 43 1.06 25.15 -2.00
CA PHE A 43 0.80 26.57 -2.28
C PHE A 43 1.29 27.50 -1.16
N TYR A 44 1.06 27.12 0.10
CA TYR A 44 1.48 27.92 1.26
C TYR A 44 3.01 28.06 1.31
N PHE A 45 3.74 26.96 1.11
CA PHE A 45 5.20 26.97 1.13
C PHE A 45 5.79 27.74 -0.06
N SER A 46 5.19 27.62 -1.24
CA SER A 46 5.61 28.37 -2.43
C SER A 46 5.38 29.87 -2.26
N ALA A 47 4.23 30.27 -1.72
CA ALA A 47 3.92 31.66 -1.40
C ALA A 47 4.89 32.25 -0.36
N LEU A 48 5.25 31.50 0.69
CA LEU A 48 6.27 31.90 1.66
C LEU A 48 7.66 32.06 1.04
N SER A 49 7.99 31.24 0.05
CA SER A 49 9.28 31.26 -0.64
C SER A 49 9.35 32.29 -1.77
N GLY A 50 8.26 33.02 -2.05
CA GLY A 50 8.17 33.97 -3.16
C GLY A 50 8.27 33.31 -4.53
N ILE A 51 8.03 32.00 -4.62
CA ILE A 51 8.08 31.22 -5.86
C ILE A 51 6.65 31.12 -6.41
N GLU A 52 6.45 31.60 -7.63
CA GLU A 52 5.18 31.39 -8.34
C GLU A 52 5.16 29.97 -8.91
N GLU A 53 4.28 29.09 -8.36
CA GLU A 53 4.14 27.74 -8.86
C GLU A 53 3.51 27.71 -10.25
N GLU A 54 4.09 26.92 -11.14
CA GLU A 54 3.48 26.62 -12.42
C GLU A 54 2.18 25.85 -12.22
N LYS A 55 1.07 26.37 -12.72
CA LYS A 55 -0.28 25.75 -12.58
C LYS A 55 -0.44 24.56 -13.50
N LEU A 56 0.24 23.47 -13.20
CA LEU A 56 0.14 22.20 -13.92
C LEU A 56 -0.95 21.32 -13.32
N ILE A 57 -1.76 20.71 -14.16
CA ILE A 57 -2.66 19.64 -13.72
C ILE A 57 -1.83 18.35 -13.61
N VAL A 58 -1.79 17.80 -12.39
CA VAL A 58 -1.00 16.63 -12.02
C VAL A 58 -1.86 15.63 -11.25
N PRO A 59 -1.52 14.32 -11.27
CA PRO A 59 -2.17 13.35 -10.41
C PRO A 59 -1.99 13.72 -8.92
N LEU A 60 -3.06 13.62 -8.14
CA LEU A 60 -2.99 13.85 -6.69
C LEU A 60 -2.26 12.69 -6.01
N SER A 61 -1.59 12.93 -4.88
CA SER A 61 -0.73 11.96 -4.19
C SER A 61 -1.46 10.68 -3.75
N TRP A 62 -2.80 10.71 -3.63
CA TRP A 62 -3.66 9.58 -3.30
C TRP A 62 -4.35 8.94 -4.52
N ASP A 63 -4.04 9.38 -5.74
CA ASP A 63 -4.63 8.79 -6.95
C ASP A 63 -4.18 7.34 -7.13
N GLN A 64 -5.14 6.42 -7.11
CA GLN A 64 -4.96 5.01 -7.46
C GLN A 64 -5.94 4.68 -8.58
N SER A 65 -5.44 4.64 -9.83
CA SER A 65 -6.31 4.55 -11.01
C SER A 65 -7.14 3.27 -11.06
N HIS A 66 -6.63 2.16 -10.54
CA HIS A 66 -7.34 0.89 -10.49
C HIS A 66 -7.24 0.30 -9.09
N LEU A 67 -8.39 -0.08 -8.54
CA LEU A 67 -8.51 -0.74 -7.25
C LEU A 67 -9.48 -1.92 -7.38
N LEU A 68 -9.02 -3.11 -7.09
CA LEU A 68 -9.83 -4.32 -6.99
C LEU A 68 -9.78 -4.84 -5.55
N ASN A 69 -10.94 -4.99 -4.94
CA ASN A 69 -11.11 -5.70 -3.68
C ASN A 69 -12.00 -6.91 -3.92
N ALA A 70 -11.62 -8.06 -3.36
CA ALA A 70 -12.41 -9.27 -3.42
C ALA A 70 -12.48 -9.91 -2.03
N THR A 71 -13.66 -10.30 -1.61
CA THR A 71 -13.89 -11.06 -0.37
C THR A 71 -14.69 -12.30 -0.70
N VAL A 72 -14.16 -13.46 -0.34
CA VAL A 72 -14.82 -14.76 -0.48
C VAL A 72 -14.94 -15.38 0.89
N ILE A 73 -16.14 -15.86 1.24
CA ILE A 73 -16.36 -16.65 2.45
C ILE A 73 -16.92 -18.01 2.01
N ILE A 74 -16.30 -19.08 2.46
CA ILE A 74 -16.69 -20.47 2.17
C ILE A 74 -16.88 -21.18 3.49
N GLY A 75 -17.93 -22.01 3.59
CA GLY A 75 -18.23 -22.85 4.73
C GLY A 75 -19.56 -22.54 5.37
N ASP A 76 -19.81 -23.18 6.51
CA ASP A 76 -21.05 -23.05 7.28
C ASP A 76 -20.85 -22.01 8.39
N PRO A 77 -21.63 -20.92 8.42
CA PRO A 77 -21.53 -19.90 9.48
C PRO A 77 -21.79 -20.43 10.90
N SER A 78 -22.53 -21.54 11.03
CA SER A 78 -22.77 -22.19 12.32
C SER A 78 -21.67 -23.19 12.73
N GLY A 79 -20.78 -23.55 11.81
CA GLY A 79 -19.73 -24.54 11.99
C GLY A 79 -18.33 -23.98 11.70
N MET A 80 -17.88 -24.15 10.47
CA MET A 80 -16.54 -23.73 10.06
C MET A 80 -16.63 -22.86 8.81
N THR A 81 -15.92 -21.72 8.82
CA THR A 81 -15.82 -20.81 7.68
C THR A 81 -14.37 -20.46 7.38
N LEU A 82 -14.07 -20.34 6.08
CA LEU A 82 -12.84 -19.78 5.56
C LEU A 82 -13.18 -18.48 4.83
N GLY A 83 -12.65 -17.37 5.32
CA GLY A 83 -12.70 -16.06 4.68
C GLY A 83 -11.38 -15.74 4.00
N ILE A 84 -11.42 -15.27 2.75
CA ILE A 84 -10.26 -14.81 1.99
C ILE A 84 -10.55 -13.39 1.52
N ILE A 85 -9.61 -12.48 1.75
CA ILE A 85 -9.70 -11.09 1.32
C ILE A 85 -8.50 -10.81 0.42
N GLY A 86 -8.77 -10.43 -0.82
CA GLY A 86 -7.77 -10.03 -1.80
C GLY A 86 -7.88 -8.55 -2.14
N LYS A 87 -6.73 -7.89 -2.30
CA LYS A 87 -6.65 -6.50 -2.79
C LYS A 87 -5.57 -6.38 -3.83
N ILE A 88 -5.88 -5.72 -4.95
CA ILE A 88 -4.92 -5.30 -5.97
C ILE A 88 -5.19 -3.84 -6.27
N ALA A 89 -4.15 -2.99 -6.25
CA ALA A 89 -4.29 -1.58 -6.56
C ALA A 89 -3.06 -1.07 -7.33
N THR A 90 -3.26 -0.13 -8.24
CA THR A 90 -2.14 0.60 -8.82
C THR A 90 -1.36 1.33 -7.74
N GLY A 91 -0.05 1.47 -7.92
CA GLY A 91 0.79 2.22 -7.00
C GLY A 91 0.38 3.70 -6.94
N TRP A 92 0.70 4.35 -5.82
CA TRP A 92 0.53 5.79 -5.67
C TRP A 92 1.49 6.56 -6.57
N PRO A 93 1.12 7.75 -7.01
CA PRO A 93 2.03 8.65 -7.71
C PRO A 93 3.24 9.02 -6.84
N TYR A 94 4.33 9.33 -7.49
CA TYR A 94 5.49 9.96 -6.88
C TYR A 94 6.15 10.91 -7.88
N THR A 95 6.92 11.87 -7.38
CA THR A 95 7.69 12.77 -8.23
C THR A 95 9.07 12.16 -8.48
N PRO A 96 9.42 11.81 -9.74
CA PRO A 96 10.75 11.35 -10.07
C PRO A 96 11.79 12.44 -9.75
N SER A 97 12.99 12.03 -9.34
CA SER A 97 14.12 12.90 -9.13
C SER A 97 15.33 12.26 -9.77
N ILE A 98 15.85 12.87 -10.82
CA ILE A 98 17.02 12.33 -11.52
C ILE A 98 18.22 13.14 -11.08
N PRO A 99 19.23 12.53 -10.41
CA PRO A 99 20.44 13.22 -10.01
C PRO A 99 21.11 13.90 -11.23
N ASN A 100 21.55 15.13 -11.06
CA ASN A 100 22.22 15.95 -12.10
C ASN A 100 21.38 16.26 -13.37
N ALA A 101 20.06 16.08 -13.33
CA ALA A 101 19.20 16.49 -14.43
C ALA A 101 19.02 18.02 -14.46
N ASN A 102 19.17 18.63 -15.63
CA ASN A 102 18.98 20.07 -15.84
C ASN A 102 17.50 20.46 -16.04
N PHE A 103 16.57 19.62 -15.60
CA PHE A 103 15.13 19.90 -15.69
C PHE A 103 14.42 19.53 -14.39
N ILE A 104 13.32 20.21 -14.10
CA ILE A 104 12.46 19.92 -12.95
C ILE A 104 11.41 18.90 -13.40
N PRO A 105 11.41 17.69 -12.85
CA PRO A 105 10.40 16.69 -13.21
C PRO A 105 8.99 17.15 -12.84
N LYS A 106 8.02 16.82 -13.68
CA LYS A 106 6.62 17.09 -13.39
C LYS A 106 6.20 16.38 -12.09
N PRO A 107 5.57 17.07 -11.12
CA PRO A 107 5.13 16.47 -9.88
C PRO A 107 4.21 15.27 -10.12
N ASN A 108 4.37 14.20 -9.31
CA ASN A 108 3.56 12.99 -9.37
C ASN A 108 3.50 12.30 -10.75
N SER A 109 4.51 12.50 -11.61
CA SER A 109 4.55 11.90 -12.95
C SER A 109 4.93 10.42 -12.98
N GLY A 110 5.58 9.91 -11.92
CA GLY A 110 5.89 8.50 -11.76
C GLY A 110 4.81 7.74 -11.00
N ARG A 111 4.79 6.41 -11.15
CA ARG A 111 3.93 5.50 -10.40
C ARG A 111 4.77 4.47 -9.65
N LYS A 112 4.49 4.29 -8.36
CA LYS A 112 5.05 3.20 -7.56
C LYS A 112 4.55 1.84 -8.07
N PRO A 113 5.21 0.73 -7.73
CA PRO A 113 4.76 -0.60 -8.09
C PRO A 113 3.35 -0.93 -7.59
N VAL A 114 2.69 -1.83 -8.30
CA VAL A 114 1.35 -2.33 -7.97
C VAL A 114 1.35 -2.95 -6.58
N GLN A 115 0.36 -2.57 -5.78
CA GLN A 115 0.14 -3.08 -4.43
C GLN A 115 -0.78 -4.31 -4.47
N LYS A 116 -0.39 -5.39 -3.80
CA LYS A 116 -1.15 -6.64 -3.75
C LYS A 116 -1.18 -7.15 -2.32
N ASN A 117 -2.31 -7.66 -1.87
CA ASN A 117 -2.40 -8.33 -0.58
C ASN A 117 -3.45 -9.43 -0.61
N VAL A 118 -3.21 -10.51 0.10
CA VAL A 118 -4.20 -11.56 0.36
C VAL A 118 -4.12 -11.94 1.83
N ASP A 119 -5.24 -11.83 2.51
CA ASP A 119 -5.42 -12.25 3.90
C ASP A 119 -6.39 -13.43 3.94
N ALA A 120 -6.22 -14.32 4.92
CA ALA A 120 -7.11 -15.45 5.15
C ALA A 120 -7.49 -15.55 6.64
N LYS A 121 -8.73 -15.93 6.91
CA LYS A 121 -9.26 -16.22 8.25
C LYS A 121 -10.00 -17.55 8.23
N LEU A 122 -9.55 -18.49 9.04
CA LEU A 122 -10.28 -19.70 9.36
C LEU A 122 -10.96 -19.50 10.72
N GLU A 123 -12.25 -19.79 10.79
CA GLU A 123 -13.03 -19.72 12.04
C GLU A 123 -13.83 -21.00 12.22
N LYS A 124 -13.81 -21.54 13.44
CA LYS A 124 -14.64 -22.69 13.84
C LYS A 124 -15.47 -22.31 15.06
N ARG A 125 -16.79 -22.46 14.93
CA ARG A 125 -17.75 -22.27 16.00
C ARG A 125 -18.12 -23.61 16.62
N ILE A 126 -18.16 -23.67 17.94
CA ILE A 126 -18.45 -24.86 18.73
C ILE A 126 -19.46 -24.45 19.80
N LYS A 127 -20.59 -25.13 19.83
CA LYS A 127 -21.58 -24.94 20.90
C LYS A 127 -21.18 -25.74 22.12
N VAL A 128 -21.03 -25.09 23.27
CA VAL A 128 -20.68 -25.69 24.56
C VAL A 128 -21.76 -25.30 25.57
N GLY A 129 -22.73 -26.21 25.77
CA GLY A 129 -23.92 -25.89 26.57
C GLY A 129 -24.75 -24.77 25.96
N SER A 130 -24.97 -23.71 26.72
CA SER A 130 -25.67 -22.49 26.25
C SER A 130 -24.76 -21.49 25.56
N TYR A 131 -23.46 -21.69 25.59
CA TYR A 131 -22.46 -20.75 25.04
C TYR A 131 -22.01 -21.15 23.63
N MET A 132 -21.62 -20.14 22.84
CA MET A 132 -20.97 -20.37 21.56
C MET A 132 -19.49 -19.95 21.67
N VAL A 133 -18.60 -20.90 21.45
CA VAL A 133 -17.15 -20.68 21.44
C VAL A 133 -16.68 -20.62 20.00
N SER A 134 -16.01 -19.52 19.63
CA SER A 134 -15.41 -19.34 18.31
C SER A 134 -13.89 -19.35 18.41
N LEU A 135 -13.26 -20.32 17.76
CA LEU A 135 -11.82 -20.40 17.57
C LEU A 135 -11.48 -19.82 16.20
N PHE A 136 -10.50 -18.93 16.12
CA PHE A 136 -10.07 -18.42 14.83
C PHE A 136 -8.56 -18.37 14.68
N ALA A 137 -8.12 -18.62 13.45
CA ALA A 137 -6.76 -18.37 12.98
C ALA A 137 -6.81 -17.40 11.81
N ARG A 138 -6.01 -16.33 11.84
CA ARG A 138 -5.91 -15.35 10.77
C ARG A 138 -4.47 -15.26 10.30
N VAL A 139 -4.29 -15.24 8.98
CA VAL A 139 -3.01 -15.01 8.32
C VAL A 139 -3.15 -13.72 7.52
N TYR A 140 -2.33 -12.75 7.84
CA TYR A 140 -2.19 -11.53 7.05
C TYR A 140 -1.05 -11.72 6.07
N ASN A 141 -1.23 -11.18 4.85
CA ASN A 141 -0.25 -11.28 3.78
C ASN A 141 0.20 -12.73 3.52
N VAL A 142 -0.75 -13.60 3.16
CA VAL A 142 -0.57 -15.06 3.00
C VAL A 142 0.65 -15.41 2.13
N PHE A 143 0.89 -14.63 1.07
CA PHE A 143 1.97 -14.88 0.11
C PHE A 143 3.28 -14.17 0.46
N ASP A 144 3.36 -13.49 1.61
CA ASP A 144 4.51 -12.70 2.05
C ASP A 144 4.98 -11.68 0.98
N ILE A 145 4.03 -11.03 0.32
CA ILE A 145 4.32 -10.05 -0.72
C ILE A 145 4.91 -8.79 -0.08
N ARG A 146 6.10 -8.42 -0.51
CA ARG A 146 6.77 -7.17 -0.12
C ARG A 146 6.31 -6.04 -1.05
N ASN A 147 5.20 -5.39 -0.70
CA ASN A 147 4.72 -4.23 -1.44
C ASN A 147 5.63 -3.02 -1.17
N GLU A 148 6.11 -2.39 -2.22
CA GLU A 148 6.94 -1.18 -2.14
C GLU A 148 6.06 0.04 -1.82
N ARG A 149 6.04 0.46 -0.55
CA ARG A 149 5.27 1.63 -0.06
C ARG A 149 5.99 2.94 -0.33
N TYR A 150 7.31 2.91 -0.13
CA TYR A 150 8.22 3.98 -0.49
C TYR A 150 9.16 3.49 -1.57
N VAL A 151 9.67 4.42 -2.36
CA VAL A 151 10.58 4.13 -3.46
C VAL A 151 11.69 5.18 -3.48
N PHE A 152 12.82 4.85 -4.04
CA PHE A 152 13.81 5.86 -4.42
C PHE A 152 13.26 6.65 -5.61
N ASN A 153 13.31 7.98 -5.52
CA ASN A 153 12.67 8.84 -6.50
C ASN A 153 13.34 8.82 -7.88
N ASP A 154 14.58 8.37 -7.95
CA ASP A 154 15.37 8.24 -9.18
C ASP A 154 15.00 6.96 -9.97
N THR A 155 14.65 5.89 -9.27
CA THR A 155 14.34 4.58 -9.91
C THR A 155 12.87 4.22 -9.89
N GLY A 156 12.08 4.78 -8.96
CA GLY A 156 10.71 4.36 -8.72
C GLY A 156 10.60 2.97 -8.07
N SER A 157 11.68 2.45 -7.51
CA SER A 157 11.76 1.16 -6.83
C SER A 157 12.32 1.30 -5.42
N ALA A 158 11.93 0.41 -4.53
CA ALA A 158 12.51 0.30 -3.19
C ALA A 158 13.81 -0.52 -3.16
N LYS A 159 14.18 -1.14 -4.28
CA LYS A 159 15.25 -2.15 -4.35
C LYS A 159 16.62 -1.55 -4.58
N TYR A 160 16.69 -0.44 -5.30
CA TYR A 160 17.95 0.18 -5.69
C TYR A 160 17.77 1.66 -6.03
N THR A 161 18.86 2.40 -5.98
CA THR A 161 19.00 3.79 -6.42
C THR A 161 20.15 3.90 -7.40
N TYR A 162 20.10 4.88 -8.31
CA TYR A 162 21.23 5.24 -9.17
C TYR A 162 22.18 6.24 -8.49
N GLU A 163 21.81 6.71 -7.29
CA GLU A 163 22.70 7.58 -6.54
C GLU A 163 24.00 6.81 -6.22
N TYR A 164 25.10 7.25 -6.82
CA TYR A 164 26.41 6.70 -6.54
C TYR A 164 27.17 7.65 -5.62
N ARG A 165 27.77 7.10 -4.58
CA ARG A 165 28.71 7.84 -3.73
C ARG A 165 30.05 7.12 -3.73
N SER A 166 31.13 7.89 -3.76
CA SER A 166 32.46 7.35 -3.56
C SER A 166 32.58 6.70 -2.17
N ASN A 167 33.45 5.75 -2.01
CA ASN A 167 33.68 5.11 -0.71
C ASN A 167 34.00 6.14 0.38
N GLN A 168 34.79 7.17 0.05
CA GLN A 168 35.16 8.24 0.97
C GLN A 168 33.92 9.07 1.41
N GLU A 169 33.03 9.43 0.49
CA GLU A 169 31.79 10.15 0.81
C GLU A 169 30.82 9.25 1.62
N SER A 170 30.79 7.96 1.32
CA SER A 170 29.99 6.99 2.06
C SER A 170 30.50 6.83 3.49
N GLU A 171 31.79 6.71 3.69
CA GLU A 171 32.44 6.63 5.01
C GLU A 171 32.20 7.89 5.83
N GLN A 172 32.29 9.07 5.22
CA GLN A 172 32.01 10.34 5.88
C GLN A 172 30.53 10.47 6.29
N LEU A 173 29.61 10.03 5.46
CA LEU A 173 28.18 10.00 5.79
C LEU A 173 27.89 9.06 6.97
N ILE A 174 28.45 7.84 6.93
CA ILE A 174 28.31 6.86 8.01
C ILE A 174 28.89 7.41 9.30
N ALA A 175 30.07 8.03 9.24
CA ALA A 175 30.73 8.63 10.40
C ALA A 175 29.93 9.81 10.97
N ASN A 176 29.36 10.66 10.12
CA ASN A 176 28.65 11.87 10.54
C ASN A 176 27.22 11.60 11.03
N TYR A 177 26.54 10.63 10.48
CA TYR A 177 25.14 10.32 10.82
C TYR A 177 24.97 9.11 11.73
N GLY A 178 26.05 8.39 12.02
CA GLY A 178 26.17 7.47 13.16
C GLY A 178 25.02 6.46 13.31
N MET A 179 24.53 5.88 12.23
CA MET A 179 23.49 4.85 12.35
C MET A 179 24.13 3.50 12.71
N PRO A 180 23.87 2.96 13.92
CA PRO A 180 24.39 1.67 14.30
C PRO A 180 23.99 0.57 13.29
N GLY A 181 24.94 -0.26 12.87
CA GLY A 181 24.69 -1.38 11.96
C GLY A 181 24.72 -1.04 10.47
N ILE A 182 25.04 0.20 10.09
CA ILE A 182 25.27 0.59 8.69
C ILE A 182 26.77 0.77 8.49
N HIS A 183 27.38 -0.10 7.68
CA HIS A 183 28.81 -0.12 7.44
C HIS A 183 29.21 0.06 5.98
N THR A 184 28.25 -0.14 5.07
CA THR A 184 28.47 -0.03 3.62
C THR A 184 27.41 0.85 2.97
N TRP A 185 27.67 1.28 1.72
CA TRP A 185 26.66 1.98 0.93
C TRP A 185 25.42 1.10 0.67
N ASP A 186 25.60 -0.20 0.48
CA ASP A 186 24.53 -1.17 0.31
C ASP A 186 23.66 -1.25 1.56
N ASP A 187 24.26 -1.28 2.75
CA ASP A 187 23.49 -1.21 4.01
C ASP A 187 22.69 0.07 4.11
N TYR A 188 23.29 1.22 3.74
CA TYR A 188 22.63 2.50 3.77
C TYR A 188 21.45 2.58 2.79
N THR A 189 21.55 1.97 1.61
CA THR A 189 20.50 1.93 0.59
C THR A 189 19.45 0.85 0.83
N THR A 190 19.76 -0.16 1.66
CA THR A 190 18.77 -1.17 2.06
C THR A 190 17.75 -0.55 3.00
N ARG A 191 16.47 -0.52 2.60
CA ARG A 191 15.37 0.14 3.30
C ARG A 191 14.23 -0.83 3.62
N PRO A 192 14.33 -1.63 4.71
CA PRO A 192 13.25 -2.55 5.10
C PRO A 192 11.92 -1.85 5.34
N ASN A 193 11.96 -0.60 5.82
CA ASN A 193 10.81 0.26 6.07
C ASN A 193 10.12 0.78 4.79
N TYR A 194 10.73 0.59 3.62
CA TYR A 194 10.12 0.92 2.33
C TYR A 194 9.07 -0.11 1.91
N TYR A 195 9.03 -1.27 2.56
CA TYR A 195 8.12 -2.35 2.24
C TYR A 195 6.93 -2.41 3.21
N SER A 196 5.88 -3.10 2.79
CA SER A 196 4.76 -3.47 3.65
C SER A 196 5.19 -4.47 4.73
N SER A 197 4.36 -4.60 5.78
CA SER A 197 4.57 -5.61 6.81
C SER A 197 4.64 -7.02 6.22
N PRO A 198 5.52 -7.87 6.73
CA PRO A 198 5.62 -9.27 6.31
C PRO A 198 4.38 -10.05 6.72
N ARG A 199 4.33 -11.32 6.31
CA ARG A 199 3.29 -12.25 6.74
C ARG A 199 3.27 -12.34 8.27
N SER A 200 2.04 -12.30 8.82
CA SER A 200 1.83 -12.43 10.25
C SER A 200 0.63 -13.33 10.55
N PHE A 201 0.64 -13.94 11.73
CA PHE A 201 -0.36 -14.89 12.20
C PHE A 201 -1.02 -14.37 13.47
N LYS A 202 -2.32 -14.57 13.57
CA LYS A 202 -3.08 -14.29 14.78
C LYS A 202 -4.02 -15.45 15.06
N ILE A 203 -3.97 -15.97 16.28
CA ILE A 203 -4.91 -16.98 16.78
C ILE A 203 -5.67 -16.36 17.95
N GLY A 204 -6.95 -16.65 18.05
CA GLY A 204 -7.78 -16.16 19.14
C GLY A 204 -9.00 -17.00 19.39
N LEU A 205 -9.63 -16.71 20.52
CA LEU A 205 -10.86 -17.32 21.01
C LEU A 205 -11.83 -16.18 21.35
N SER A 206 -13.10 -16.38 20.98
CA SER A 206 -14.23 -15.52 21.38
C SER A 206 -15.30 -16.37 22.04
N LEU A 207 -15.93 -15.85 23.06
CA LEU A 207 -17.05 -16.46 23.77
C LEU A 207 -18.26 -15.54 23.61
N ASP A 208 -19.34 -16.06 23.04
CA ASP A 208 -20.64 -15.41 22.96
C ASP A 208 -21.55 -16.00 24.04
N ILE A 209 -22.07 -15.13 24.92
CA ILE A 209 -22.87 -15.46 26.09
C ILE A 209 -24.35 -15.14 25.82
#